data_5d38273fd4598c2aba2806e2a9fe8961
#
_entry.id   5d38273fd4598c2aba2806e2a9fe8961
#
_cell.length_a   1.000
_cell.length_b   1.000
_cell.length_c   1.000
_cell.angle_alpha   90.00
_cell.angle_beta   90.00
_cell.angle_gamma   90.00
#
_symmetry.space_group_name_H-M   'P 1'
#
loop_
_entity.id
_entity.type
_entity.pdbx_description
1 polymer ?
#
loop_
_entity_poly.entity_id
_entity_poly.type
_entity_poly.pdbx_seq_one_letter_code
_entity_poly.pdbx_strand_id
1 'polypeptide(L)'
;KSSRGLGDVYKRQAWGSHEGSILLWVFLINLFGGFFLYKNQTVEIHKNILFISTLFILYVIVSSNPFTYVEANENVLGLGLNPILQHFLFVIHPPTLFLGYIGLIIPFVISAHMLVNKNFSEKLFKEMLIWSKISWFFLTGGIVLGSYWAYSELGWGGWWFWDPVENISLIPWLLNTALIHSLQVSIKSNQLKLWSLNLG
;
A
#
# COMPACT_ATOMS: atom_id res chain seq x y z
N LYS A 1 -17.79 17.15 -25.01
CA LYS A 1 -16.55 16.77 -24.34
C LYS A 1 -16.03 15.45 -24.88
N SER A 2 -14.82 15.51 -25.38
CA SER A 2 -14.07 14.49 -26.11
C SER A 2 -14.13 13.10 -25.49
N SER A 3 -14.21 12.05 -26.31
CA SER A 3 -14.11 10.62 -26.00
C SER A 3 -12.88 10.20 -25.15
N ARG A 4 -11.92 11.10 -24.93
CA ARG A 4 -10.78 10.88 -24.01
C ARG A 4 -11.19 10.71 -22.54
N GLY A 5 -12.36 11.23 -22.13
CA GLY A 5 -12.84 11.11 -20.76
C GLY A 5 -13.38 9.73 -20.37
N LEU A 6 -13.93 8.96 -21.32
CA LEU A 6 -14.54 7.65 -21.02
C LEU A 6 -13.50 6.59 -20.64
N GLY A 7 -12.39 6.50 -21.38
CA GLY A 7 -11.33 5.54 -21.07
C GLY A 7 -10.66 5.79 -19.73
N ASP A 8 -10.54 7.05 -19.31
CA ASP A 8 -9.98 7.41 -18.02
C ASP A 8 -10.95 7.14 -16.85
N VAL A 9 -12.26 7.26 -17.09
CA VAL A 9 -13.30 6.91 -16.10
C VAL A 9 -13.26 5.41 -15.78
N TYR A 10 -13.20 4.55 -16.78
CA TYR A 10 -13.12 3.09 -16.56
C TYR A 10 -11.83 2.68 -15.83
N LYS A 11 -10.70 3.26 -16.20
CA LYS A 11 -9.43 2.99 -15.51
C LYS A 11 -9.47 3.38 -14.02
N ARG A 12 -10.09 4.50 -13.70
CA ARG A 12 -10.20 5.01 -12.33
C ARG A 12 -11.20 4.21 -11.49
N GLN A 13 -12.23 3.65 -12.09
CA GLN A 13 -13.20 2.80 -11.39
C GLN A 13 -12.56 1.52 -10.83
N ALA A 14 -11.49 1.00 -11.47
CA ALA A 14 -10.82 -0.20 -10.99
C ALA A 14 -10.23 -0.07 -9.58
N TRP A 15 -9.76 1.12 -9.18
CA TRP A 15 -9.24 1.38 -7.82
C TRP A 15 -9.96 2.54 -7.11
N GLY A 16 -10.91 3.18 -7.76
CA GLY A 16 -11.74 4.24 -7.19
C GLY A 16 -12.93 3.69 -6.41
N SER A 17 -13.28 2.41 -6.56
CA SER A 17 -14.27 1.73 -5.73
C SER A 17 -13.59 1.09 -4.53
N HIS A 18 -14.35 0.92 -3.45
CA HIS A 18 -13.90 0.25 -2.23
C HIS A 18 -13.41 -1.19 -2.53
N GLU A 19 -14.20 -1.94 -3.27
CA GLU A 19 -13.94 -3.33 -3.64
C GLU A 19 -12.73 -3.45 -4.58
N GLY A 20 -12.65 -2.58 -5.58
CA GLY A 20 -11.56 -2.58 -6.55
C GLY A 20 -10.21 -2.24 -5.93
N SER A 21 -10.17 -1.32 -4.96
CA SER A 21 -8.94 -0.97 -4.25
C SER A 21 -8.42 -2.15 -3.42
N ILE A 22 -9.29 -2.88 -2.72
CA ILE A 22 -8.90 -4.06 -1.91
C ILE A 22 -8.43 -5.20 -2.82
N LEU A 23 -9.07 -5.42 -3.96
CA LEU A 23 -8.58 -6.41 -4.95
C LEU A 23 -7.18 -6.06 -5.46
N LEU A 24 -6.93 -4.77 -5.72
CA LEU A 24 -5.59 -4.31 -6.08
C LEU A 24 -4.58 -4.57 -4.94
N TRP A 25 -4.96 -4.37 -3.69
CA TRP A 25 -4.12 -4.71 -2.54
C TRP A 25 -3.77 -6.20 -2.50
N VAL A 26 -4.77 -7.07 -2.65
CA VAL A 26 -4.56 -8.54 -2.72
C VAL A 26 -3.58 -8.89 -3.85
N PHE A 27 -3.77 -8.29 -5.03
CA PHE A 27 -2.84 -8.49 -6.15
C PHE A 27 -1.41 -8.06 -5.80
N LEU A 28 -1.23 -6.87 -5.23
CA LEU A 28 0.08 -6.35 -4.86
C LEU A 28 0.76 -7.16 -3.74
N ILE A 29 0.00 -7.64 -2.74
CA ILE A 29 0.51 -8.53 -1.69
C ILE A 29 1.10 -9.80 -2.31
N ASN A 30 0.37 -10.43 -3.24
CA ASN A 30 0.83 -11.66 -3.90
C ASN A 30 1.99 -11.39 -4.86
N LEU A 31 1.98 -10.27 -5.57
CA LEU A 31 3.08 -9.86 -6.45
C LEU A 31 4.39 -9.65 -5.65
N PHE A 32 4.34 -8.89 -4.57
CA PHE A 32 5.52 -8.62 -3.73
C PHE A 32 5.97 -9.88 -2.99
N GLY A 33 5.02 -10.67 -2.47
CA GLY A 33 5.32 -11.95 -1.83
C GLY A 33 5.97 -12.94 -2.79
N GLY A 34 5.46 -13.04 -4.02
CA GLY A 34 6.05 -13.88 -5.07
C GLY A 34 7.46 -13.43 -5.47
N PHE A 35 7.67 -12.11 -5.61
CA PHE A 35 8.99 -11.57 -5.88
C PHE A 35 9.98 -11.81 -4.73
N PHE A 36 9.52 -11.63 -3.49
CA PHE A 36 10.33 -11.93 -2.30
C PHE A 36 10.73 -13.42 -2.25
N LEU A 37 9.79 -14.34 -2.50
CA LEU A 37 10.06 -15.78 -2.53
C LEU A 37 11.07 -16.14 -3.62
N TYR A 38 10.87 -15.62 -4.83
CA TYR A 38 11.78 -15.85 -5.96
C TYR A 38 13.23 -15.49 -5.61
N LYS A 39 13.41 -14.34 -4.95
CA LYS A 39 14.73 -13.84 -4.55
C LYS A 39 15.33 -14.60 -3.36
N ASN A 40 14.54 -14.90 -2.35
CA ASN A 40 15.03 -15.36 -1.04
C ASN A 40 14.77 -16.83 -0.73
N GLN A 41 13.85 -17.46 -1.44
CA GLN A 41 13.45 -18.87 -1.26
C GLN A 41 13.04 -19.24 0.18
N THR A 42 12.59 -18.25 0.97
CA THR A 42 12.19 -18.43 2.38
C THR A 42 10.70 -18.76 2.42
N VAL A 43 10.39 -20.07 2.32
CA VAL A 43 9.02 -20.58 2.20
C VAL A 43 8.14 -20.20 3.40
N GLU A 44 8.68 -20.23 4.62
CA GLU A 44 7.91 -19.89 5.83
C GLU A 44 7.43 -18.43 5.85
N ILE A 45 8.27 -17.49 5.42
CA ILE A 45 7.88 -16.08 5.30
C ILE A 45 6.80 -15.94 4.24
N HIS A 46 6.93 -16.64 3.10
CA HIS A 46 5.94 -16.61 2.05
C HIS A 46 4.57 -17.16 2.48
N LYS A 47 4.54 -18.23 3.27
CA LYS A 47 3.29 -18.77 3.87
C LYS A 47 2.57 -17.69 4.70
N ASN A 48 3.31 -16.92 5.49
CA ASN A 48 2.72 -15.84 6.28
C ASN A 48 2.15 -14.71 5.40
N ILE A 49 2.82 -14.38 4.29
CA ILE A 49 2.31 -13.41 3.31
C ILE A 49 1.03 -13.92 2.66
N LEU A 50 1.00 -15.20 2.26
CA LEU A 50 -0.22 -15.83 1.71
C LEU A 50 -1.35 -15.87 2.73
N PHE A 51 -1.05 -16.10 4.01
CA PHE A 51 -2.06 -16.06 5.06
C PHE A 51 -2.69 -14.66 5.18
N ILE A 52 -1.89 -13.60 5.18
CA ILE A 52 -2.39 -12.20 5.17
C ILE A 52 -3.25 -11.97 3.92
N SER A 53 -2.76 -12.37 2.74
CA SER A 53 -3.53 -12.25 1.49
C SER A 53 -4.87 -12.96 1.58
N THR A 54 -4.91 -14.15 2.17
CA THR A 54 -6.15 -14.92 2.36
C THR A 54 -7.14 -14.19 3.26
N LEU A 55 -6.66 -13.55 4.34
CA LEU A 55 -7.52 -12.74 5.22
C LEU A 55 -8.16 -11.56 4.47
N PHE A 56 -7.40 -10.87 3.61
CA PHE A 56 -7.94 -9.81 2.75
C PHE A 56 -8.98 -10.34 1.77
N ILE A 57 -8.75 -11.49 1.14
CA ILE A 57 -9.71 -12.13 0.24
C ILE A 57 -11.00 -12.47 0.98
N LEU A 58 -10.90 -13.08 2.16
CA LEU A 58 -12.06 -13.42 2.98
C LEU A 58 -12.83 -12.16 3.39
N TYR A 59 -12.14 -11.11 3.78
CA TYR A 59 -12.76 -9.83 4.09
C TYR A 59 -13.56 -9.28 2.90
N VAL A 60 -13.01 -9.29 1.69
CA VAL A 60 -13.71 -8.84 0.48
C VAL A 60 -14.96 -9.67 0.22
N ILE A 61 -14.88 -11.01 0.32
CA ILE A 61 -16.02 -11.90 0.05
C ILE A 61 -17.15 -11.67 1.05
N VAL A 62 -16.81 -11.47 2.33
CA VAL A 62 -17.80 -11.36 3.41
C VAL A 62 -18.44 -9.97 3.49
N SER A 63 -17.62 -8.91 3.36
CA SER A 63 -18.08 -7.54 3.61
C SER A 63 -18.53 -6.80 2.36
N SER A 64 -17.98 -7.09 1.20
CA SER A 64 -18.30 -6.33 -0.02
C SER A 64 -17.90 -7.13 -1.26
N ASN A 65 -18.74 -8.11 -1.64
CA ASN A 65 -18.44 -9.00 -2.76
C ASN A 65 -18.53 -8.24 -4.10
N PRO A 66 -17.41 -8.00 -4.81
CA PRO A 66 -17.40 -7.29 -6.08
C PRO A 66 -18.00 -8.09 -7.24
N PHE A 67 -18.30 -9.37 -7.02
CA PHE A 67 -18.81 -10.29 -8.03
C PHE A 67 -20.33 -10.49 -7.93
N THR A 68 -21.04 -9.71 -7.09
CA THR A 68 -22.50 -9.74 -7.03
C THR A 68 -23.10 -9.09 -8.27
N TYR A 69 -24.11 -9.76 -8.84
CA TYR A 69 -24.88 -9.18 -9.93
C TYR A 69 -25.74 -8.03 -9.39
N VAL A 70 -25.62 -6.86 -10.00
CA VAL A 70 -26.54 -5.74 -9.79
C VAL A 70 -27.52 -5.76 -10.94
N GLU A 71 -28.83 -5.84 -10.64
CA GLU A 71 -29.87 -5.67 -11.66
C GLU A 71 -29.77 -4.26 -12.22
N ALA A 72 -29.47 -4.16 -13.51
CA ALA A 72 -29.45 -2.89 -14.22
C ALA A 72 -30.90 -2.39 -14.36
N ASN A 73 -31.28 -1.43 -13.53
CA ASN A 73 -32.48 -0.66 -13.78
C ASN A 73 -32.27 0.18 -15.03
N GLU A 74 -33.03 -0.04 -16.09
CA GLU A 74 -32.90 0.60 -17.41
C GLU A 74 -32.93 2.14 -17.38
N ASN A 75 -33.33 2.74 -16.25
CA ASN A 75 -33.48 4.20 -16.09
C ASN A 75 -32.35 4.85 -15.26
N VAL A 76 -31.32 4.13 -14.82
CA VAL A 76 -30.21 4.72 -14.08
C VAL A 76 -29.05 4.96 -15.04
N LEU A 77 -29.06 6.12 -15.68
CA LEU A 77 -27.85 6.71 -16.25
C LEU A 77 -26.85 6.83 -15.09
N GLY A 78 -25.77 6.04 -15.11
CA GLY A 78 -24.76 6.09 -14.07
C GLY A 78 -24.30 7.53 -13.85
N LEU A 79 -24.26 7.96 -12.58
CA LEU A 79 -23.90 9.33 -12.19
C LEU A 79 -22.47 9.75 -12.63
N GLY A 80 -21.69 8.79 -13.14
CA GLY A 80 -20.31 9.01 -13.52
C GLY A 80 -19.38 9.17 -12.30
N LEU A 81 -18.12 9.48 -12.57
CA LEU A 81 -17.14 9.75 -11.52
C LEU A 81 -17.31 11.17 -10.99
N ASN A 82 -17.22 11.34 -9.66
CA ASN A 82 -17.23 12.67 -9.04
C ASN A 82 -16.22 13.60 -9.74
N PRO A 83 -16.60 14.85 -10.09
CA PRO A 83 -15.72 15.80 -10.76
C PRO A 83 -14.34 15.96 -10.10
N ILE A 84 -14.27 15.98 -8.78
CA ILE A 84 -13.01 16.08 -8.00
C ILE A 84 -12.06 14.91 -8.31
N LEU A 85 -12.62 13.72 -8.59
CA LEU A 85 -11.84 12.52 -8.91
C LEU A 85 -11.44 12.46 -10.41
N GLN A 86 -11.80 13.44 -11.21
CA GLN A 86 -11.48 13.47 -12.64
C GLN A 86 -10.10 14.03 -12.98
N HIS A 87 -9.35 14.47 -11.97
CA HIS A 87 -7.98 14.95 -12.14
C HIS A 87 -7.02 13.80 -12.51
N PHE A 88 -6.02 14.07 -13.38
CA PHE A 88 -5.11 13.04 -13.86
C PHE A 88 -4.28 12.39 -12.74
N LEU A 89 -3.94 13.14 -11.70
CA LEU A 89 -3.19 12.62 -10.55
C LEU A 89 -3.96 11.53 -9.79
N PHE A 90 -5.29 11.52 -9.86
CA PHE A 90 -6.08 10.45 -9.27
C PHE A 90 -5.86 9.09 -9.94
N VAL A 91 -5.27 9.07 -11.15
CA VAL A 91 -4.86 7.81 -11.81
C VAL A 91 -3.59 7.24 -11.19
N ILE A 92 -2.65 8.10 -10.78
CA ILE A 92 -1.28 7.72 -10.40
C ILE A 92 -1.11 7.69 -8.88
N HIS A 93 -1.69 8.70 -8.18
CA HIS A 93 -1.51 8.85 -6.73
C HIS A 93 -1.95 7.63 -5.91
N PRO A 94 -3.19 7.09 -6.03
CA PRO A 94 -3.63 5.98 -5.20
C PRO A 94 -2.81 4.70 -5.42
N PRO A 95 -2.52 4.25 -6.67
CA PRO A 95 -1.66 3.10 -6.89
C PRO A 95 -0.26 3.28 -6.32
N THR A 96 0.33 4.48 -6.43
CA THR A 96 1.65 4.78 -5.87
C THR A 96 1.65 4.65 -4.36
N LEU A 97 0.63 5.19 -3.70
CA LEU A 97 0.46 5.09 -2.25
C LEU A 97 0.26 3.64 -1.81
N PHE A 98 -0.55 2.87 -2.55
CA PHE A 98 -0.79 1.45 -2.26
C PHE A 98 0.48 0.60 -2.37
N LEU A 99 1.34 0.85 -3.37
CA LEU A 99 2.66 0.20 -3.45
C LEU A 99 3.49 0.46 -2.18
N GLY A 100 3.42 1.67 -1.64
CA GLY A 100 4.10 2.02 -0.40
C GLY A 100 3.55 1.26 0.81
N TYR A 101 2.24 1.24 1.00
CA TYR A 101 1.60 0.52 2.11
C TYR A 101 1.84 -0.99 2.05
N ILE A 102 1.59 -1.58 0.90
CA ILE A 102 1.72 -3.03 0.72
C ILE A 102 3.18 -3.47 0.85
N GLY A 103 4.12 -2.64 0.43
CA GLY A 103 5.54 -2.91 0.60
C GLY A 103 5.97 -3.07 2.07
N LEU A 104 5.25 -2.48 3.03
CA LEU A 104 5.50 -2.63 4.47
C LEU A 104 5.13 -4.01 5.01
N ILE A 105 4.31 -4.79 4.32
CA ILE A 105 3.96 -6.15 4.73
C ILE A 105 5.21 -7.05 4.77
N ILE A 106 6.17 -6.84 3.89
CA ILE A 106 7.38 -7.66 3.85
C ILE A 106 8.26 -7.45 5.10
N PRO A 107 8.65 -6.21 5.49
CA PRO A 107 9.34 -5.97 6.76
C PRO A 107 8.56 -6.51 7.96
N PHE A 108 7.25 -6.30 8.02
CA PHE A 108 6.39 -6.80 9.08
C PHE A 108 6.48 -8.33 9.23
N VAL A 109 6.30 -9.07 8.12
CA VAL A 109 6.32 -10.55 8.18
C VAL A 109 7.72 -11.07 8.51
N ILE A 110 8.79 -10.42 8.02
CA ILE A 110 10.16 -10.77 8.37
C ILE A 110 10.39 -10.53 9.88
N SER A 111 9.95 -9.40 10.42
CA SER A 111 10.04 -9.09 11.84
C SER A 111 9.32 -10.12 12.71
N ALA A 112 8.06 -10.41 12.38
CA ALA A 112 7.27 -11.41 13.07
C ALA A 112 7.93 -12.79 13.02
N HIS A 113 8.44 -13.20 11.85
CA HIS A 113 9.16 -14.46 11.68
C HIS A 113 10.42 -14.53 12.56
N MET A 114 11.23 -13.48 12.60
CA MET A 114 12.45 -13.45 13.42
C MET A 114 12.14 -13.43 14.91
N LEU A 115 11.08 -12.73 15.33
CA LEU A 115 10.67 -12.68 16.75
C LEU A 115 10.16 -14.03 17.22
N VAL A 116 9.29 -14.69 16.44
CA VAL A 116 8.71 -16.00 16.80
C VAL A 116 9.79 -17.09 16.85
N ASN A 117 10.66 -17.14 15.86
CA ASN A 117 11.69 -18.18 15.76
C ASN A 117 12.97 -17.85 16.53
N LYS A 118 13.08 -16.67 17.13
CA LYS A 118 14.28 -16.18 17.84
C LYS A 118 15.56 -16.29 17.00
N ASN A 119 15.43 -16.19 15.68
CA ASN A 119 16.53 -16.30 14.72
C ASN A 119 16.79 -14.95 14.05
N PHE A 120 17.80 -14.24 14.53
CA PHE A 120 18.15 -12.87 14.09
C PHE A 120 19.13 -12.91 12.91
N SER A 121 18.70 -13.34 11.76
CA SER A 121 19.51 -13.43 10.55
C SER A 121 19.88 -12.07 9.98
N GLU A 122 21.17 -11.81 9.80
CA GLU A 122 21.67 -10.57 9.18
C GLU A 122 21.13 -10.40 7.73
N LYS A 123 20.99 -11.51 7.00
CA LYS A 123 20.38 -11.49 5.66
C LYS A 123 18.97 -10.93 5.70
N LEU A 124 18.16 -11.36 6.66
CA LEU A 124 16.77 -10.88 6.80
C LEU A 124 16.70 -9.40 7.21
N PHE A 125 17.60 -8.92 8.06
CA PHE A 125 17.72 -7.48 8.36
C PHE A 125 18.03 -6.66 7.10
N LYS A 126 18.92 -7.14 6.23
CA LYS A 126 19.23 -6.48 4.94
C LYS A 126 18.01 -6.47 4.00
N GLU A 127 17.26 -7.58 3.94
CA GLU A 127 16.03 -7.63 3.15
C GLU A 127 14.96 -6.66 3.70
N MET A 128 14.76 -6.61 5.03
CA MET A 128 13.88 -5.62 5.66
C MET A 128 14.27 -4.20 5.25
N LEU A 129 15.57 -3.87 5.28
CA LEU A 129 16.05 -2.54 4.91
C LEU A 129 15.76 -2.20 3.44
N ILE A 130 15.93 -3.16 2.53
CA ILE A 130 15.63 -2.97 1.10
C ILE A 130 14.14 -2.68 0.91
N TRP A 131 13.27 -3.52 1.47
CA TRP A 131 11.82 -3.38 1.34
C TRP A 131 11.29 -2.12 2.03
N SER A 132 11.82 -1.78 3.21
CA SER A 132 11.50 -0.52 3.89
C SER A 132 11.84 0.71 3.03
N LYS A 133 13.00 0.71 2.36
CA LYS A 133 13.38 1.80 1.44
C LYS A 133 12.47 1.89 0.21
N ILE A 134 12.10 0.75 -0.38
CA ILE A 134 11.16 0.68 -1.50
C ILE A 134 9.81 1.26 -1.07
N SER A 135 9.28 0.80 0.07
CA SER A 135 8.01 1.29 0.62
C SER A 135 8.07 2.79 0.94
N TRP A 136 9.16 3.25 1.53
CA TRP A 136 9.37 4.66 1.85
C TRP A 136 9.37 5.54 0.60
N PHE A 137 10.02 5.08 -0.47
CA PHE A 137 10.04 5.78 -1.75
C PHE A 137 8.62 5.94 -2.32
N PHE A 138 7.83 4.86 -2.35
CA PHE A 138 6.47 4.89 -2.87
C PHE A 138 5.52 5.68 -1.95
N LEU A 139 5.64 5.57 -0.62
CA LEU A 139 4.87 6.39 0.31
C LEU A 139 5.17 7.87 0.13
N THR A 140 6.45 8.24 0.01
CA THR A 140 6.86 9.63 -0.23
C THR A 140 6.26 10.15 -1.53
N GLY A 141 6.41 9.39 -2.63
CA GLY A 141 5.83 9.76 -3.92
C GLY A 141 4.30 9.87 -3.86
N GLY A 142 3.64 8.91 -3.21
CA GLY A 142 2.19 8.92 -3.01
C GLY A 142 1.72 10.13 -2.20
N ILE A 143 2.37 10.45 -1.08
CA ILE A 143 2.06 11.62 -0.26
C ILE A 143 2.21 12.92 -1.06
N VAL A 144 3.34 13.10 -1.76
CA VAL A 144 3.60 14.31 -2.57
C VAL A 144 2.55 14.46 -3.68
N LEU A 145 2.23 13.38 -4.39
CA LEU A 145 1.21 13.42 -5.44
C LEU A 145 -0.18 13.71 -4.89
N GLY A 146 -0.51 13.16 -3.71
CA GLY A 146 -1.78 13.42 -3.03
C GLY A 146 -1.90 14.86 -2.54
N SER A 147 -0.85 15.40 -1.95
CA SER A 147 -0.79 16.81 -1.53
C SER A 147 -0.96 17.75 -2.72
N TYR A 148 -0.30 17.47 -3.84
CA TYR A 148 -0.46 18.28 -5.05
C TYR A 148 -1.88 18.18 -5.63
N TRP A 149 -2.48 16.97 -5.64
CA TRP A 149 -3.86 16.79 -6.06
C TRP A 149 -4.82 17.58 -5.17
N ALA A 150 -4.69 17.48 -3.86
CA ALA A 150 -5.54 18.20 -2.90
C ALA A 150 -5.40 19.73 -3.06
N TYR A 151 -4.18 20.21 -3.23
CA TYR A 151 -3.92 21.64 -3.48
C TYR A 151 -4.61 22.14 -4.75
N SER A 152 -4.56 21.35 -5.84
CA SER A 152 -5.13 21.77 -7.13
C SER A 152 -6.64 21.66 -7.21
N GLU A 153 -7.26 20.68 -6.53
CA GLU A 153 -8.68 20.36 -6.68
C GLU A 153 -9.55 20.86 -5.54
N LEU A 154 -9.02 20.91 -4.32
CA LEU A 154 -9.81 21.26 -3.14
C LEU A 154 -9.72 22.75 -2.80
N GLY A 155 -8.80 23.50 -3.38
CA GLY A 155 -8.65 24.93 -3.17
C GLY A 155 -8.27 25.35 -1.76
N TRP A 156 -7.64 24.44 -1.01
CA TRP A 156 -7.30 24.67 0.40
C TRP A 156 -6.19 25.71 0.63
N GLY A 157 -5.53 26.21 -0.40
CA GLY A 157 -4.51 27.26 -0.31
C GLY A 157 -3.16 26.81 0.24
N GLY A 158 -2.93 25.52 0.42
CA GLY A 158 -1.67 24.96 0.91
C GLY A 158 -1.49 23.49 0.51
N TRP A 159 -0.32 22.93 0.83
CA TRP A 159 0.08 21.56 0.46
C TRP A 159 -0.28 20.52 1.53
N TRP A 160 -0.61 20.94 2.75
CA TRP A 160 -0.86 20.04 3.86
C TRP A 160 -1.84 20.67 4.86
N PHE A 161 -2.86 19.93 5.25
CA PHE A 161 -3.96 20.42 6.10
C PHE A 161 -4.26 19.55 7.31
N TRP A 162 -3.46 18.53 7.56
CA TRP A 162 -3.66 17.63 8.69
C TRP A 162 -5.02 16.93 8.67
N ASP A 163 -5.55 16.66 7.48
CA ASP A 163 -6.78 15.88 7.35
C ASP A 163 -6.55 14.41 7.75
N PRO A 164 -7.64 13.64 8.00
CA PRO A 164 -7.50 12.22 8.36
C PRO A 164 -6.75 11.39 7.34
N VAL A 165 -6.89 11.66 6.04
CA VAL A 165 -6.25 10.88 4.97
C VAL A 165 -4.76 11.18 4.90
N GLU A 166 -4.38 12.45 5.01
CA GLU A 166 -2.98 12.87 5.10
C GLU A 166 -2.31 12.25 6.32
N ASN A 167 -2.94 12.31 7.49
CA ASN A 167 -2.39 11.74 8.73
C ASN A 167 -2.23 10.22 8.66
N ILE A 168 -3.19 9.50 8.07
CA ILE A 168 -3.09 8.03 7.88
C ILE A 168 -1.90 7.68 6.99
N SER A 169 -1.57 8.51 6.01
CA SER A 169 -0.40 8.28 5.16
C SER A 169 0.93 8.66 5.82
N LEU A 170 0.93 9.71 6.64
CA LEU A 170 2.11 10.21 7.33
C LEU A 170 2.59 9.27 8.44
N ILE A 171 1.69 8.67 9.21
CA ILE A 171 2.04 7.78 10.32
C ILE A 171 2.94 6.62 9.88
N PRO A 172 2.58 5.77 8.91
CA PRO A 172 3.43 4.69 8.45
C PRO A 172 4.71 5.19 7.77
N TRP A 173 4.68 6.36 7.13
CA TRP A 173 5.88 6.97 6.58
C TRP A 173 6.90 7.34 7.67
N LEU A 174 6.46 7.94 8.78
CA LEU A 174 7.32 8.27 9.94
C LEU A 174 7.87 7.01 10.61
N LEU A 175 7.02 6.02 10.88
CA LEU A 175 7.43 4.75 11.48
C LEU A 175 8.43 4.01 10.61
N ASN A 176 8.20 3.98 9.29
CA ASN A 176 9.13 3.36 8.35
C ASN A 176 10.45 4.14 8.25
N THR A 177 10.43 5.46 8.38
CA THR A 177 11.65 6.28 8.47
C THR A 177 12.47 5.87 9.70
N ALA A 178 11.83 5.74 10.85
CA ALA A 178 12.48 5.25 12.08
C ALA A 178 13.02 3.82 11.91
N LEU A 179 12.25 2.94 11.27
CA LEU A 179 12.66 1.56 10.96
C LEU A 179 13.92 1.54 10.07
N ILE A 180 13.98 2.33 9.00
CA ILE A 180 15.14 2.41 8.12
C ILE A 180 16.40 2.80 8.90
N HIS A 181 16.31 3.83 9.74
CA HIS A 181 17.45 4.26 10.57
C HIS A 181 17.86 3.20 11.58
N SER A 182 16.92 2.60 12.29
CA SER A 182 17.15 1.51 13.23
C SER A 182 17.79 0.29 12.57
N LEU A 183 17.34 -0.12 11.38
CA LEU A 183 17.92 -1.21 10.60
C LEU A 183 19.34 -0.92 10.15
N GLN A 184 19.64 0.31 9.72
CA GLN A 184 21.00 0.70 9.35
C GLN A 184 21.98 0.57 10.52
N VAL A 185 21.57 0.99 11.71
CA VAL A 185 22.35 0.83 12.94
C VAL A 185 22.49 -0.65 13.30
N SER A 186 21.41 -1.42 13.23
CA SER A 186 21.39 -2.85 13.55
C SER A 186 22.35 -3.66 12.69
N ILE A 187 22.42 -3.35 11.39
CA ILE A 187 23.31 -4.02 10.43
C ILE A 187 24.76 -3.63 10.65
N LYS A 188 25.04 -2.36 11.01
CA LYS A 188 26.42 -1.86 11.17
C LYS A 188 27.06 -2.22 12.53
N SER A 189 26.31 -2.11 13.61
CA SER A 189 26.84 -2.20 14.98
C SER A 189 26.21 -3.29 15.84
N ASN A 190 25.30 -4.09 15.31
CA ASN A 190 24.54 -5.09 16.06
C ASN A 190 23.63 -4.52 17.18
N GLN A 191 23.52 -3.21 17.27
CA GLN A 191 22.66 -2.51 18.23
C GLN A 191 21.23 -2.34 17.67
N LEU A 192 20.27 -2.01 18.52
CA LEU A 192 18.89 -1.71 18.17
C LEU A 192 18.10 -2.83 17.43
N LYS A 193 18.60 -4.08 17.44
CA LYS A 193 17.91 -5.19 16.74
C LYS A 193 16.46 -5.37 17.19
N LEU A 194 16.21 -5.36 18.52
CA LEU A 194 14.86 -5.50 19.05
C LEU A 194 13.97 -4.30 18.68
N TRP A 195 14.53 -3.09 18.68
CA TRP A 195 13.81 -1.92 18.20
C TRP A 195 13.43 -2.03 16.74
N SER A 196 14.36 -2.46 15.89
CA SER A 196 14.08 -2.69 14.47
C SER A 196 12.97 -3.72 14.26
N LEU A 197 12.94 -4.78 15.05
CA LEU A 197 11.90 -5.80 14.96
C LEU A 197 10.55 -5.35 15.53
N ASN A 198 10.53 -4.45 16.50
CA ASN A 198 9.27 -3.90 17.02
C ASN A 198 8.68 -2.80 16.12
N LEU A 199 9.50 -2.17 15.27
CA LEU A 199 9.07 -1.16 14.32
C LEU A 199 8.61 -1.78 12.98
N GLY A 200 9.11 -2.95 12.62
CA GLY A 200 8.77 -3.68 11.40
C GLY A 200 7.59 -4.60 11.61
#